data_480dffe107abab58860327ac34951164
#
_entry.id   480dffe107abab58860327ac34951164
#
_cell.length_a   1.000
_cell.length_b   1.000
_cell.length_c   1.000
_cell.angle_alpha   90.00
_cell.angle_beta   90.00
_cell.angle_gamma   90.00
#
_symmetry.space_group_name_H-M   'P 1'
#
loop_
_entity.id
_entity.type
_entity.pdbx_description
1 polymer ?
#
loop_
_entity_poly.entity_id
_entity_poly.type
_entity_poly.pdbx_seq_one_letter_code
_entity_poly.pdbx_strand_id
1 'polypeptide(L)'
;TTFCASLAFYVPADDLVEKFVWYGLDAITQMIDHIYLHRDLFDGYTFYAHNGGKFDMLLVFKDYVLTDPDCPWKIANDDKRKTICLNGAYIGVCLYTEDGKEIFFKDSLKMMPMSLDKVGKELKVEHPKLDKVQLPDGRWVEIDHDDIHIGNIDDYDIRESQKIYCLQDSLCLL
;
A
#
# COMPACT_ATOMS: atom_id res chain seq x y z
N THR A 1 -12.04 4.79 -6.86
CA THR A 1 -11.90 5.36 -5.49
C THR A 1 -11.38 4.27 -4.59
N THR A 2 -10.32 4.55 -3.85
CA THR A 2 -9.73 3.62 -2.90
C THR A 2 -10.33 3.90 -1.52
N PHE A 3 -10.87 2.86 -0.87
CA PHE A 3 -11.50 2.98 0.45
C PHE A 3 -10.64 2.43 1.58
N CYS A 4 -9.56 1.71 1.26
CA CYS A 4 -8.67 1.14 2.24
C CYS A 4 -7.24 1.25 1.77
N ALA A 5 -6.34 1.61 2.66
CA ALA A 5 -4.91 1.59 2.46
C ALA A 5 -4.23 0.96 3.67
N SER A 6 -3.13 0.25 3.48
CA SER A 6 -2.38 -0.36 4.56
C SER A 6 -0.89 -0.26 4.33
N LEU A 7 -0.14 -0.32 5.42
CA LEU A 7 1.31 -0.30 5.46
C LEU A 7 1.78 -1.31 6.49
N ALA A 8 2.71 -2.17 6.12
CA ALA A 8 3.43 -3.03 7.03
C ALA A 8 4.93 -2.89 6.77
N PHE A 9 5.73 -2.80 7.82
CA PHE A 9 7.18 -2.69 7.70
C PHE A 9 7.89 -3.26 8.93
N TYR A 10 9.09 -3.76 8.71
CA TYR A 10 9.93 -4.29 9.77
C TYR A 10 10.82 -3.20 10.35
N VAL A 11 10.86 -3.10 11.67
CA VAL A 11 11.73 -2.20 12.43
C VAL A 11 12.90 -3.00 13.01
N PRO A 12 14.09 -2.97 12.37
CA PRO A 12 15.20 -3.83 12.78
C PRO A 12 15.69 -3.59 14.20
N ALA A 13 15.59 -2.35 14.71
CA ALA A 13 16.05 -1.99 16.04
C ALA A 13 15.29 -2.69 17.17
N ASP A 14 14.00 -2.96 16.95
CA ASP A 14 13.08 -3.52 17.92
C ASP A 14 12.69 -4.98 17.62
N ASP A 15 13.15 -5.53 16.49
CA ASP A 15 12.75 -6.84 15.96
C ASP A 15 11.22 -6.97 15.85
N LEU A 16 10.57 -5.92 15.36
CA LEU A 16 9.12 -5.77 15.37
C LEU A 16 8.59 -5.46 13.97
N VAL A 17 7.42 -6.01 13.65
CA VAL A 17 6.61 -5.61 12.49
C VAL A 17 5.58 -4.59 12.94
N GLU A 18 5.75 -3.36 12.47
CA GLU A 18 4.74 -2.32 12.59
C GLU A 18 3.73 -2.41 11.46
N LYS A 19 2.47 -2.12 11.76
CA LYS A 19 1.37 -2.25 10.79
C LYS A 19 0.29 -1.20 11.04
N PHE A 20 -0.17 -0.61 9.95
CA PHE A 20 -1.19 0.43 9.94
C PHE A 20 -2.22 0.15 8.86
N VAL A 21 -3.46 0.55 9.12
CA VAL A 21 -4.54 0.49 8.15
C VAL A 21 -5.43 1.73 8.27
N TRP A 22 -5.76 2.31 7.13
CA TRP A 22 -6.66 3.46 7.00
C TRP A 22 -7.86 3.04 6.17
N TYR A 23 -9.00 3.59 6.49
CA TYR A 23 -10.25 3.30 5.80
C TYR A 23 -11.06 4.59 5.62
N GLY A 24 -11.73 4.71 4.47
CA GLY A 24 -12.49 5.89 4.09
C GLY A 24 -12.03 6.45 2.75
N LEU A 25 -12.68 7.51 2.31
CA LEU A 25 -12.39 8.14 1.01
C LEU A 25 -11.00 8.79 0.94
N ASP A 26 -10.43 9.08 2.07
CA ASP A 26 -9.12 9.72 2.27
C ASP A 26 -8.02 8.75 2.76
N ALA A 27 -8.28 7.45 2.72
CA ALA A 27 -7.35 6.43 3.22
C ALA A 27 -5.93 6.56 2.63
N ILE A 28 -5.79 6.82 1.33
CA ILE A 28 -4.49 7.02 0.68
C ILE A 28 -3.82 8.29 1.19
N THR A 29 -4.55 9.39 1.29
CA THR A 29 -4.02 10.66 1.81
C THR A 29 -3.50 10.48 3.23
N GLN A 30 -4.28 9.85 4.11
CA GLN A 30 -3.87 9.55 5.48
C GLN A 30 -2.60 8.68 5.54
N MET A 31 -2.50 7.67 4.68
CA MET A 31 -1.29 6.83 4.59
C MET A 31 -0.05 7.66 4.18
N ILE A 32 -0.16 8.47 3.15
CA ILE A 32 0.96 9.28 2.65
C ILE A 32 1.35 10.38 3.66
N ASP A 33 0.38 10.98 4.33
CA ASP A 33 0.62 11.94 5.41
C ASP A 33 1.31 11.28 6.60
N HIS A 34 0.92 10.05 6.96
CA HIS A 34 1.58 9.28 7.99
C HIS A 34 3.05 9.02 7.63
N ILE A 35 3.34 8.61 6.41
CA ILE A 35 4.72 8.42 5.92
C ILE A 35 5.50 9.74 5.99
N TYR A 36 4.89 10.86 5.64
CA TYR A 36 5.52 12.16 5.71
C TYR A 36 5.82 12.60 7.16
N LEU A 37 4.88 12.41 8.07
CA LEU A 37 5.07 12.75 9.49
C LEU A 37 6.22 11.94 10.12
N HIS A 38 6.44 10.72 9.65
CA HIS A 38 7.50 9.83 10.11
C HIS A 38 8.65 9.69 9.09
N ARG A 39 8.87 10.69 8.22
CA ARG A 39 9.83 10.63 7.12
C ARG A 39 11.29 10.39 7.54
N ASP A 40 11.65 10.74 8.77
CA ASP A 40 12.99 10.43 9.29
C ASP A 40 13.18 8.92 9.51
N LEU A 41 12.12 8.20 9.91
CA LEU A 41 12.13 6.75 10.03
C LEU A 41 12.16 6.10 8.64
N PHE A 42 11.39 6.62 7.69
CA PHE A 42 11.23 6.02 6.37
C PHE A 42 12.27 6.47 5.35
N ASP A 43 13.21 7.33 5.70
CA ASP A 43 14.25 7.81 4.79
C ASP A 43 15.05 6.66 4.18
N GLY A 44 15.04 6.58 2.85
CA GLY A 44 15.66 5.49 2.09
C GLY A 44 14.86 4.18 2.01
N TYR A 45 13.68 4.09 2.62
CA TYR A 45 12.85 2.88 2.55
C TYR A 45 12.31 2.63 1.13
N THR A 46 12.18 1.35 0.80
CA THR A 46 11.47 0.90 -0.39
C THR A 46 10.15 0.24 0.01
N PHE A 47 9.05 0.82 -0.43
CA PHE A 47 7.71 0.25 -0.29
C PHE A 47 7.38 -0.61 -1.50
N TYR A 48 6.91 -1.81 -1.27
CA TYR A 48 6.49 -2.74 -2.32
C TYR A 48 4.97 -2.85 -2.34
N ALA A 49 4.38 -2.76 -3.55
CA ALA A 49 2.99 -3.10 -3.79
C ALA A 49 2.93 -4.15 -4.91
N HIS A 50 2.13 -5.20 -4.73
CA HIS A 50 2.01 -6.25 -5.73
C HIS A 50 0.99 -5.86 -6.80
N ASN A 51 1.43 -5.75 -8.06
CA ASN A 51 0.67 -5.16 -9.17
C ASN A 51 0.30 -3.68 -8.95
N GLY A 52 1.01 -3.04 -8.03
CA GLY A 52 0.75 -1.66 -7.61
C GLY A 52 1.00 -0.63 -8.71
N GLY A 53 1.86 -0.94 -9.67
CA GLY A 53 2.20 0.00 -10.74
C GLY A 53 1.02 0.39 -11.64
N LYS A 54 -0.02 -0.44 -11.73
CA LYS A 54 -1.24 -0.17 -12.50
C LYS A 54 -2.39 0.36 -11.64
N PHE A 55 -2.34 0.14 -10.34
CA PHE A 55 -3.44 0.44 -9.42
C PHE A 55 -2.97 1.38 -8.31
N ASP A 56 -2.33 0.88 -7.27
CA ASP A 56 -2.04 1.63 -6.06
C ASP A 56 -1.14 2.84 -6.30
N MET A 57 -0.03 2.66 -7.01
CA MET A 57 0.88 3.76 -7.34
C MET A 57 0.22 4.80 -8.24
N LEU A 58 -0.63 4.37 -9.19
CA LEU A 58 -1.33 5.30 -10.07
C LEU A 58 -2.30 6.18 -9.27
N LEU A 59 -3.02 5.59 -8.31
CA LEU A 59 -3.96 6.32 -7.44
C LEU A 59 -3.20 7.30 -6.53
N VAL A 60 -2.15 6.83 -5.84
CA VAL A 60 -1.32 7.67 -4.98
C VAL A 60 -0.74 8.87 -5.76
N PHE A 61 -0.16 8.61 -6.93
CA PHE A 61 0.54 9.68 -7.67
C PHE A 61 -0.42 10.60 -8.41
N LYS A 62 -1.48 10.07 -9.02
CA LYS A 62 -2.43 10.86 -9.77
C LYS A 62 -3.34 11.70 -8.87
N ASP A 63 -3.88 11.06 -7.82
CA ASP A 63 -4.93 11.67 -7.03
C ASP A 63 -4.39 12.45 -5.82
N TYR A 64 -3.10 12.32 -5.50
CA TYR A 64 -2.47 13.03 -4.39
C TYR A 64 -1.22 13.79 -4.83
N VAL A 65 -0.13 13.09 -5.16
CA VAL A 65 1.19 13.74 -5.37
C VAL A 65 1.21 14.71 -6.54
N LEU A 66 0.47 14.43 -7.62
CA LEU A 66 0.47 15.27 -8.83
C LEU A 66 -0.62 16.35 -8.84
N THR A 67 -1.66 16.21 -8.04
CA THR A 67 -2.83 17.10 -8.08
C THR A 67 -2.94 18.02 -6.88
N ASP A 68 -2.38 17.63 -5.74
CA ASP A 68 -2.36 18.49 -4.56
C ASP A 68 -1.14 19.42 -4.58
N PRO A 69 -1.33 20.75 -4.75
CA PRO A 69 -0.23 21.71 -4.76
C PRO A 69 0.50 21.79 -3.41
N ASP A 70 -0.17 21.43 -2.31
CA ASP A 70 0.36 21.47 -0.95
C ASP A 70 1.00 20.12 -0.55
N CYS A 71 0.98 19.12 -1.46
CA CYS A 71 1.64 17.85 -1.20
C CYS A 71 3.15 18.04 -0.96
N PRO A 72 3.66 17.62 0.20
CA PRO A 72 5.06 17.80 0.55
C PRO A 72 6.00 16.86 -0.22
N TRP A 73 5.47 15.80 -0.82
CA TRP A 73 6.23 14.89 -1.65
C TRP A 73 6.33 15.36 -3.09
N LYS A 74 7.51 15.23 -3.67
CA LYS A 74 7.78 15.49 -5.09
C LYS A 74 8.28 14.23 -5.77
N ILE A 75 7.88 13.99 -7.02
CA ILE A 75 8.38 12.87 -7.82
C ILE A 75 9.76 13.22 -8.35
N ALA A 76 10.74 12.36 -8.05
CA ALA A 76 12.09 12.52 -8.56
C ALA A 76 12.24 11.90 -9.96
N ASN A 77 12.88 12.65 -10.84
CA ASN A 77 13.25 12.15 -12.18
C ASN A 77 14.54 12.84 -12.64
N ASP A 78 15.64 12.59 -11.92
CA ASP A 78 16.98 13.13 -12.20
C ASP A 78 17.96 11.98 -12.53
N ASP A 79 19.25 12.30 -12.65
CA ASP A 79 20.28 11.31 -13.02
C ASP A 79 20.48 10.19 -11.99
N LYS A 80 20.15 10.45 -10.72
CA LYS A 80 20.32 9.51 -9.61
C LYS A 80 19.03 8.79 -9.25
N ARG A 81 17.89 9.47 -9.41
CA ARG A 81 16.57 9.03 -8.94
C ARG A 81 15.62 8.98 -10.13
N LYS A 82 15.28 7.79 -10.61
CA LYS A 82 14.44 7.63 -11.80
C LYS A 82 13.09 7.06 -11.46
N THR A 83 12.06 7.74 -11.91
CA THR A 83 10.73 7.16 -12.04
C THR A 83 10.67 6.35 -13.33
N ILE A 84 10.36 5.05 -13.20
CA ILE A 84 10.29 4.12 -14.32
C ILE A 84 8.82 3.80 -14.58
N CYS A 85 8.35 4.21 -15.75
CA CYS A 85 7.01 3.88 -16.25
C CYS A 85 7.15 3.07 -17.54
N LEU A 86 6.52 1.90 -17.62
CA LEU A 86 6.53 1.04 -18.79
C LEU A 86 5.10 0.60 -19.12
N ASN A 87 4.67 0.83 -20.37
CA ASN A 87 3.34 0.46 -20.86
C ASN A 87 2.21 0.98 -19.95
N GLY A 88 2.32 2.22 -19.48
CA GLY A 88 1.31 2.86 -18.63
C GLY A 88 1.28 2.36 -17.17
N ALA A 89 2.27 1.59 -16.74
CA ALA A 89 2.40 1.16 -15.35
C ALA A 89 3.69 1.71 -14.73
N TYR A 90 3.62 2.17 -13.49
CA TYR A 90 4.81 2.52 -12.72
C TYR A 90 5.50 1.24 -12.22
N ILE A 91 6.78 1.10 -12.54
CA ILE A 91 7.62 -0.01 -12.05
C ILE A 91 8.38 0.40 -10.80
N GLY A 92 8.81 1.66 -10.77
CA GLY A 92 9.50 2.24 -9.65
C GLY A 92 9.32 3.75 -9.64
N VAL A 93 9.13 4.31 -8.47
CA VAL A 93 9.00 5.76 -8.27
C VAL A 93 9.81 6.14 -7.04
N CYS A 94 10.55 7.22 -7.14
CA CYS A 94 11.19 7.87 -6.01
C CYS A 94 10.41 9.15 -5.68
N LEU A 95 9.98 9.26 -4.44
CA LEU A 95 9.46 10.50 -3.87
C LEU A 95 10.52 11.13 -2.98
N TYR A 96 10.58 12.44 -2.97
CA TYR A 96 11.47 13.19 -2.10
C TYR A 96 10.77 14.42 -1.53
N THR A 97 11.29 14.91 -0.41
CA THR A 97 10.85 16.12 0.28
C THR A 97 11.86 17.24 0.12
N GLU A 98 11.47 18.47 0.41
CA GLU A 98 12.36 19.64 0.35
C GLU A 98 13.52 19.55 1.35
N ASP A 99 13.34 18.89 2.48
CA ASP A 99 14.39 18.62 3.48
C ASP A 99 15.29 17.42 3.12
N GLY A 100 15.12 16.85 1.91
CA GLY A 100 16.02 15.86 1.31
C GLY A 100 15.76 14.42 1.72
N LYS A 101 14.61 14.11 2.33
CA LYS A 101 14.21 12.74 2.62
C LYS A 101 13.69 12.05 1.37
N GLU A 102 13.98 10.76 1.23
CA GLU A 102 13.63 9.98 0.04
C GLU A 102 12.92 8.67 0.42
N ILE A 103 11.89 8.32 -0.35
CA ILE A 103 11.26 7.00 -0.29
C ILE A 103 11.08 6.45 -1.70
N PHE A 104 11.06 5.13 -1.80
CA PHE A 104 10.92 4.44 -3.08
C PHE A 104 9.66 3.56 -3.07
N PHE A 105 8.90 3.60 -4.15
CA PHE A 105 7.81 2.65 -4.41
C PHE A 105 8.21 1.74 -5.57
N LYS A 106 7.98 0.43 -5.43
CA LYS A 106 8.28 -0.57 -6.47
C LYS A 106 7.15 -1.56 -6.63
N ASP A 107 6.92 -1.99 -7.87
CA ASP A 107 5.96 -3.04 -8.18
C ASP A 107 6.61 -4.42 -8.08
N SER A 108 6.26 -5.19 -7.05
CA SER A 108 6.81 -6.54 -6.84
C SER A 108 6.37 -7.55 -7.89
N LEU A 109 5.25 -7.32 -8.62
CA LEU A 109 4.84 -8.18 -9.72
C LEU A 109 5.92 -8.29 -10.83
N LYS A 110 6.76 -7.24 -10.99
CA LYS A 110 7.85 -7.27 -11.97
C LYS A 110 9.02 -8.14 -11.55
N MET A 111 9.16 -8.39 -10.26
CA MET A 111 10.18 -9.31 -9.71
C MET A 111 9.62 -10.73 -9.57
N MET A 112 8.34 -10.84 -9.21
CA MET A 112 7.62 -12.08 -9.00
C MET A 112 6.35 -12.08 -9.87
N PRO A 113 6.43 -12.50 -11.16
CA PRO A 113 5.33 -12.36 -12.13
C PRO A 113 4.24 -13.42 -11.95
N MET A 114 3.65 -13.47 -10.77
CA MET A 114 2.56 -14.37 -10.38
C MET A 114 1.60 -13.64 -9.44
N SER A 115 0.42 -14.19 -9.17
CA SER A 115 -0.52 -13.58 -8.22
C SER A 115 0.04 -13.59 -6.79
N LEU A 116 -0.41 -12.64 -5.95
CA LEU A 116 0.02 -12.56 -4.53
C LEU A 116 -0.31 -13.86 -3.77
N ASP A 117 -1.47 -14.47 -4.04
CA ASP A 117 -1.83 -15.78 -3.48
C ASP A 117 -0.80 -16.87 -3.83
N LYS A 118 -0.35 -16.88 -5.09
CA LYS A 118 0.68 -17.84 -5.52
C LYS A 118 2.04 -17.54 -4.90
N VAL A 119 2.41 -16.25 -4.79
CA VAL A 119 3.62 -15.83 -4.06
C VAL A 119 3.59 -16.36 -2.63
N GLY A 120 2.49 -16.13 -1.91
CA GLY A 120 2.34 -16.60 -0.54
C GLY A 120 2.47 -18.12 -0.37
N LYS A 121 1.89 -18.89 -1.30
CA LYS A 121 1.97 -20.36 -1.30
C LYS A 121 3.37 -20.89 -1.63
N GLU A 122 4.02 -20.34 -2.67
CA GLU A 122 5.33 -20.79 -3.13
C GLU A 122 6.44 -20.43 -2.13
N LEU A 123 6.40 -19.25 -1.56
CA LEU A 123 7.39 -18.79 -0.56
C LEU A 123 7.05 -19.22 0.86
N LYS A 124 5.87 -19.82 1.09
CA LYS A 124 5.39 -20.25 2.41
C LYS A 124 5.44 -19.12 3.44
N VAL A 125 4.97 -17.94 3.04
CA VAL A 125 4.96 -16.77 3.91
C VAL A 125 4.10 -17.01 5.15
N GLU A 126 4.45 -16.34 6.24
CA GLU A 126 3.73 -16.46 7.51
C GLU A 126 2.30 -15.92 7.40
N HIS A 127 2.10 -14.91 6.56
CA HIS A 127 0.83 -14.22 6.36
C HIS A 127 0.32 -14.39 4.92
N PRO A 128 -0.24 -15.56 4.55
CA PRO A 128 -0.75 -15.76 3.18
C PRO A 128 -2.02 -14.94 2.92
N LYS A 129 -2.35 -14.77 1.65
CA LYS A 129 -3.60 -14.14 1.23
C LYS A 129 -4.81 -14.91 1.77
N LEU A 130 -5.87 -14.17 2.16
CA LEU A 130 -7.08 -14.73 2.76
C LEU A 130 -8.24 -14.71 1.75
N ASP A 131 -9.05 -15.80 1.75
CA ASP A 131 -10.34 -15.84 1.03
C ASP A 131 -11.48 -15.41 1.96
N LYS A 132 -11.28 -15.51 3.28
CA LYS A 132 -12.22 -15.10 4.31
C LYS A 132 -11.49 -14.55 5.52
N VAL A 133 -12.16 -13.69 6.27
CA VAL A 133 -11.62 -13.06 7.48
C VAL A 133 -12.55 -13.27 8.67
N GLN A 134 -11.98 -13.30 9.87
CA GLN A 134 -12.76 -13.28 11.11
C GLN A 134 -12.88 -11.83 11.59
N LEU A 135 -14.11 -11.36 11.72
CA LEU A 135 -14.40 -10.02 12.24
C LEU A 135 -14.10 -9.92 13.74
N PRO A 136 -13.95 -8.71 14.30
CA PRO A 136 -13.72 -8.51 15.73
C PRO A 136 -14.79 -9.12 16.65
N ASP A 137 -16.02 -9.28 16.15
CA ASP A 137 -17.14 -9.91 16.85
C ASP A 137 -17.14 -11.45 16.78
N GLY A 138 -16.14 -12.05 16.12
CA GLY A 138 -15.93 -13.49 15.96
C GLY A 138 -16.61 -14.13 14.76
N ARG A 139 -17.45 -13.42 14.01
CA ARG A 139 -18.08 -13.92 12.77
C ARG A 139 -17.05 -14.07 11.66
N TRP A 140 -17.23 -15.06 10.79
CA TRP A 140 -16.45 -15.23 9.57
C TRP A 140 -17.19 -14.62 8.38
N VAL A 141 -16.50 -13.84 7.58
CA VAL A 141 -16.99 -13.20 6.36
C VAL A 141 -16.10 -13.57 5.19
N GLU A 142 -16.69 -13.96 4.06
CA GLU A 142 -15.96 -14.14 2.79
C GLU A 142 -15.63 -12.77 2.19
N ILE A 143 -14.49 -12.70 1.49
CA ILE A 143 -14.09 -11.48 0.81
C ILE A 143 -14.73 -11.48 -0.58
N ASP A 144 -15.72 -10.62 -0.77
CA ASP A 144 -16.31 -10.34 -2.06
C ASP A 144 -15.88 -8.94 -2.53
N HIS A 145 -15.11 -8.91 -3.60
CA HIS A 145 -14.63 -7.64 -4.16
C HIS A 145 -15.71 -6.86 -4.90
N ASP A 146 -16.77 -7.52 -5.34
CA ASP A 146 -17.89 -6.90 -6.04
C ASP A 146 -18.80 -6.11 -5.09
N ASP A 147 -18.78 -6.45 -3.80
CA ASP A 147 -19.52 -5.72 -2.76
C ASP A 147 -18.86 -4.41 -2.35
N ILE A 148 -17.61 -4.15 -2.78
CA ILE A 148 -16.86 -2.97 -2.36
C ILE A 148 -17.18 -1.78 -3.26
N HIS A 149 -18.16 -0.99 -2.88
CA HIS A 149 -18.52 0.24 -3.59
C HIS A 149 -18.93 1.36 -2.62
N ILE A 150 -18.99 2.60 -3.14
CA ILE A 150 -19.24 3.80 -2.34
C ILE A 150 -20.58 3.76 -1.56
N GLY A 151 -21.56 3.01 -2.07
CA GLY A 151 -22.89 2.91 -1.44
C GLY A 151 -22.93 2.10 -0.15
N ASN A 152 -21.90 1.28 0.12
CA ASN A 152 -21.82 0.43 1.31
C ASN A 152 -20.52 0.62 2.12
N ILE A 153 -19.82 1.73 1.89
CA ILE A 153 -18.56 2.06 2.59
C ILE A 153 -18.73 2.13 4.12
N ASP A 154 -19.93 2.48 4.60
CA ASP A 154 -20.23 2.59 6.03
C ASP A 154 -20.74 1.27 6.65
N ASP A 155 -20.94 0.23 5.83
CA ASP A 155 -21.33 -1.08 6.33
C ASP A 155 -20.23 -1.66 7.22
N TYR A 156 -20.62 -2.16 8.41
CA TYR A 156 -19.67 -2.65 9.40
C TYR A 156 -18.88 -3.87 8.91
N ASP A 157 -19.56 -4.85 8.32
CA ASP A 157 -18.92 -6.09 7.90
C ASP A 157 -17.95 -5.83 6.75
N ILE A 158 -18.34 -4.99 5.79
CA ILE A 158 -17.48 -4.57 4.68
C ILE A 158 -16.27 -3.80 5.20
N ARG A 159 -16.48 -2.81 6.06
CA ARG A 159 -15.40 -1.99 6.61
C ARG A 159 -14.37 -2.83 7.36
N GLU A 160 -14.80 -3.66 8.30
CA GLU A 160 -13.88 -4.43 9.13
C GLU A 160 -13.20 -5.55 8.32
N SER A 161 -13.93 -6.22 7.42
CA SER A 161 -13.34 -7.22 6.53
C SER A 161 -12.28 -6.64 5.61
N GLN A 162 -12.52 -5.45 5.04
CA GLN A 162 -11.57 -4.79 4.15
C GLN A 162 -10.32 -4.31 4.88
N LYS A 163 -10.43 -3.81 6.11
CA LYS A 163 -9.25 -3.45 6.92
C LYS A 163 -8.36 -4.67 7.17
N ILE A 164 -8.95 -5.80 7.58
CA ILE A 164 -8.21 -7.04 7.86
C ILE A 164 -7.57 -7.56 6.57
N TYR A 165 -8.33 -7.63 5.49
CA TYR A 165 -7.86 -8.12 4.19
C TYR A 165 -6.72 -7.26 3.63
N CYS A 166 -6.89 -5.94 3.59
CA CYS A 166 -5.90 -5.00 3.08
C CYS A 166 -4.58 -5.11 3.86
N LEU A 167 -4.67 -5.19 5.20
CA LEU A 167 -3.50 -5.36 6.05
C LEU A 167 -2.80 -6.71 5.81
N GLN A 168 -3.57 -7.78 5.61
CA GLN A 168 -3.02 -9.11 5.32
C GLN A 168 -2.26 -9.13 3.99
N ASP A 169 -2.78 -8.45 2.96
CA ASP A 169 -2.08 -8.33 1.67
C ASP A 169 -0.74 -7.58 1.81
N SER A 170 -0.65 -6.57 2.69
CA SER A 170 0.61 -5.89 3.00
C SER A 170 1.59 -6.81 3.76
N LEU A 171 1.10 -7.57 4.73
CA LEU A 171 1.92 -8.53 5.49
C LEU A 171 2.44 -9.69 4.63
N CYS A 172 1.71 -10.08 3.59
CA CYS A 172 2.14 -11.12 2.65
C CYS A 172 3.41 -10.74 1.86
N LEU A 173 3.77 -9.45 1.83
CA LEU A 173 4.96 -8.93 1.13
C LEU A 173 6.17 -8.70 2.05
N LEU A 174 6.02 -8.90 3.34
CA LEU A 174 7.13 -8.86 4.30
C LEU A 174 7.88 -10.19 4.36
#